data_a4ac3dc72fb16301b9647d4966a158e3
#
_entry.id   a4ac3dc72fb16301b9647d4966a158e3
#
_cell.length_a   1.000
_cell.length_b   1.000
_cell.length_c   1.000
_cell.angle_alpha   90.00
_cell.angle_beta   90.00
_cell.angle_gamma   90.00
#
_symmetry.space_group_name_H-M   'P 1'
#
loop_
_entity.id
_entity.type
_entity.pdbx_description
1 polymer ?
#
loop_
_entity_poly.entity_id
_entity_poly.type
_entity_poly.pdbx_seq_one_letter_code
_entity_poly.pdbx_strand_id
1 'polypeptide(L)'
;MTHFDFHVHTALSACADNLLSPGRIVRKARETGVDFVAVTDHNASAHAAVAVRLAADCGLHILPGMEVNSREEVHLLALFSELEALEDFQALIDSVLPVGENPTGFFGPQVIYDERDEIVAMDERMRQMGVSLGLDVLVEEIRGRGGYAVPAHVYRSRNSLTSQLGFVPEAAGYAALDFAARTWRSEGLAAGQRVHGYPATTGSDSHFLEDVGRHFCTISRSVGTVHELFGALAEVAP
;
A
#
# COMPACT_ATOMS: atom_id res chain seq x y z
N MET A 1 11.13 -12.31 -15.33
CA MET A 1 9.82 -12.15 -14.64
C MET A 1 10.04 -11.25 -13.46
N THR A 2 9.08 -10.43 -13.13
CA THR A 2 9.12 -9.56 -11.95
C THR A 2 7.95 -9.88 -11.05
N HIS A 3 8.22 -10.07 -9.75
CA HIS A 3 7.27 -10.35 -8.69
C HIS A 3 7.10 -9.11 -7.82
N PHE A 4 5.87 -8.71 -7.52
CA PHE A 4 5.62 -7.50 -6.72
C PHE A 4 4.41 -7.64 -5.80
N ASP A 5 4.53 -7.05 -4.60
CA ASP A 5 3.49 -6.97 -3.59
C ASP A 5 3.32 -5.50 -3.18
N PHE A 6 2.23 -4.88 -3.63
CA PHE A 6 1.97 -3.45 -3.38
C PHE A 6 1.23 -3.16 -2.09
N HIS A 7 0.94 -4.18 -1.26
CA HIS A 7 0.09 -4.00 -0.10
C HIS A 7 0.62 -4.78 1.12
N VAL A 8 1.48 -4.14 1.90
CA VAL A 8 2.11 -4.74 3.08
C VAL A 8 2.03 -3.77 4.25
N HIS A 9 1.39 -4.19 5.35
CA HIS A 9 1.36 -3.45 6.61
C HIS A 9 2.53 -3.79 7.52
N THR A 10 2.81 -2.88 8.43
CA THR A 10 3.80 -3.04 9.50
C THR A 10 3.15 -2.87 10.87
N ALA A 11 3.93 -2.97 11.95
CA ALA A 11 3.49 -2.66 13.32
C ALA A 11 3.03 -1.20 13.53
N LEU A 12 3.21 -0.32 12.53
CA LEU A 12 2.69 1.04 12.56
C LEU A 12 1.18 1.10 12.23
N SER A 13 0.66 0.08 11.57
CA SER A 13 -0.77 -0.14 11.40
C SER A 13 -1.33 -0.88 12.61
N ALA A 14 -2.24 -0.27 13.38
CA ALA A 14 -2.78 -0.84 14.62
C ALA A 14 -3.49 -2.20 14.44
N CYS A 15 -3.90 -2.54 13.22
CA CYS A 15 -4.52 -3.82 12.87
C CYS A 15 -3.51 -4.93 12.58
N ALA A 16 -2.21 -4.61 12.44
CA ALA A 16 -1.16 -5.58 12.14
C ALA A 16 -0.46 -6.07 13.42
N ASP A 17 0.26 -7.19 13.30
CA ASP A 17 1.04 -7.73 14.41
C ASP A 17 2.16 -6.75 14.82
N ASN A 18 2.26 -6.50 16.12
CA ASN A 18 3.27 -5.60 16.68
C ASN A 18 4.72 -6.04 16.41
N LEU A 19 4.95 -7.28 16.02
CA LEU A 19 6.26 -7.80 15.65
C LEU A 19 6.64 -7.53 14.18
N LEU A 20 5.76 -6.93 13.38
CA LEU A 20 6.02 -6.58 11.98
C LEU A 20 6.90 -5.32 11.85
N SER A 21 8.15 -5.42 12.29
CA SER A 21 9.13 -4.35 12.06
C SER A 21 9.58 -4.30 10.60
N PRO A 22 10.05 -3.13 10.09
CA PRO A 22 10.55 -2.99 8.72
C PRO A 22 11.68 -3.99 8.39
N GLY A 23 12.59 -4.24 9.32
CA GLY A 23 13.69 -5.20 9.13
C GLY A 23 13.21 -6.62 8.93
N ARG A 24 12.19 -7.06 9.67
CA ARG A 24 11.57 -8.39 9.51
C ARG A 24 10.88 -8.52 8.15
N ILE A 25 10.16 -7.48 7.72
CA ILE A 25 9.48 -7.45 6.42
C ILE A 25 10.50 -7.53 5.29
N VAL A 26 11.56 -6.72 5.30
CA VAL A 26 12.62 -6.75 4.28
C VAL A 26 13.28 -8.13 4.19
N ARG A 27 13.61 -8.75 5.34
CA ARG A 27 14.17 -10.11 5.36
C ARG A 27 13.19 -11.14 4.77
N LYS A 28 11.92 -11.07 5.19
CA LYS A 28 10.89 -12.01 4.74
C LYS A 28 10.59 -11.86 3.24
N ALA A 29 10.46 -10.65 2.72
CA ALA A 29 10.24 -10.39 1.31
C ALA A 29 11.37 -10.97 0.43
N ARG A 30 12.63 -10.81 0.86
CA ARG A 30 13.78 -11.43 0.18
C ARG A 30 13.71 -12.96 0.16
N GLU A 31 13.33 -13.59 1.27
CA GLU A 31 13.17 -15.05 1.37
C GLU A 31 12.10 -15.58 0.41
N THR A 32 11.06 -14.81 0.15
CA THR A 32 9.95 -15.20 -0.74
C THR A 32 10.23 -14.91 -2.21
N GLY A 33 11.30 -14.19 -2.54
CA GLY A 33 11.73 -13.91 -3.92
C GLY A 33 10.86 -12.85 -4.60
N VAL A 34 10.24 -11.95 -3.86
CA VAL A 34 9.54 -10.79 -4.39
C VAL A 34 10.57 -9.72 -4.75
N ASP A 35 10.46 -9.11 -5.94
CA ASP A 35 11.39 -8.09 -6.43
C ASP A 35 11.03 -6.68 -5.94
N PHE A 36 9.72 -6.38 -5.85
CA PHE A 36 9.19 -5.10 -5.40
C PHE A 36 8.18 -5.29 -4.27
N VAL A 37 8.32 -4.51 -3.20
CA VAL A 37 7.37 -4.48 -2.08
C VAL A 37 7.02 -3.03 -1.77
N ALA A 38 5.73 -2.71 -1.62
CA ALA A 38 5.31 -1.44 -1.06
C ALA A 38 4.95 -1.62 0.43
N VAL A 39 5.53 -0.78 1.27
CA VAL A 39 5.13 -0.65 2.68
C VAL A 39 4.02 0.41 2.73
N THR A 40 2.83 0.00 3.14
CA THR A 40 1.59 0.78 2.99
C THR A 40 0.77 0.81 4.29
N ASP A 41 1.36 1.32 5.36
CA ASP A 41 0.66 1.49 6.62
C ASP A 41 -0.50 2.49 6.52
N HIS A 42 -1.54 2.30 7.36
CA HIS A 42 -2.70 3.18 7.38
C HIS A 42 -2.31 4.62 7.73
N ASN A 43 -2.53 5.54 6.79
CA ASN A 43 -2.28 6.99 6.93
C ASN A 43 -0.90 7.34 7.52
N ALA A 44 0.11 6.47 7.36
CA ALA A 44 1.43 6.60 7.97
C ALA A 44 2.55 6.10 7.06
N SER A 45 3.72 6.76 7.08
CA SER A 45 4.85 6.46 6.20
C SER A 45 6.18 6.20 6.90
N ALA A 46 6.25 6.34 8.23
CA ALA A 46 7.53 6.27 8.96
C ALA A 46 8.30 4.97 8.69
N HIS A 47 7.63 3.84 8.61
CA HIS A 47 8.27 2.55 8.33
C HIS A 47 8.64 2.34 6.86
N ALA A 48 7.96 3.00 5.91
CA ALA A 48 8.38 2.98 4.51
C ALA A 48 9.80 3.54 4.34
N ALA A 49 10.11 4.66 5.01
CA ALA A 49 11.44 5.25 5.01
C ALA A 49 12.51 4.32 5.59
N VAL A 50 12.21 3.65 6.70
CA VAL A 50 13.13 2.66 7.31
C VAL A 50 13.34 1.47 6.38
N ALA A 51 12.28 0.93 5.78
CA ALA A 51 12.36 -0.20 4.87
C ALA A 51 13.17 0.11 3.61
N VAL A 52 13.01 1.31 3.02
CA VAL A 52 13.81 1.80 1.89
C VAL A 52 15.31 1.76 2.22
N ARG A 53 15.71 2.32 3.39
CA ARG A 53 17.12 2.31 3.81
C ARG A 53 17.67 0.91 4.03
N LEU A 54 16.88 0.02 4.63
CA LEU A 54 17.27 -1.37 4.90
C LEU A 54 17.42 -2.21 3.61
N ALA A 55 16.67 -1.87 2.56
CA ALA A 55 16.67 -2.61 1.30
C ALA A 55 17.75 -2.14 0.31
N ALA A 56 18.39 -0.99 0.54
CA ALA A 56 19.27 -0.33 -0.42
C ALA A 56 20.36 -1.23 -1.05
N ASP A 57 20.90 -2.20 -0.28
CA ASP A 57 22.00 -3.06 -0.72
C ASP A 57 21.60 -4.54 -0.86
N CYS A 58 20.30 -4.85 -0.90
CA CYS A 58 19.87 -6.25 -0.82
C CYS A 58 19.12 -6.79 -2.05
N GLY A 59 19.01 -5.99 -3.12
CA GLY A 59 18.36 -6.41 -4.37
C GLY A 59 16.82 -6.46 -4.29
N LEU A 60 16.21 -5.99 -3.20
CA LEU A 60 14.77 -5.79 -3.05
C LEU A 60 14.47 -4.31 -3.29
N HIS A 61 13.48 -4.01 -4.11
CA HIS A 61 12.99 -2.65 -4.29
C HIS A 61 11.82 -2.37 -3.35
N ILE A 62 12.02 -1.47 -2.38
CA ILE A 62 10.92 -0.97 -1.55
C ILE A 62 10.31 0.27 -2.21
N LEU A 63 9.02 0.20 -2.51
CA LEU A 63 8.25 1.36 -2.92
C LEU A 63 7.81 2.14 -1.67
N PRO A 64 8.16 3.42 -1.59
CA PRO A 64 7.55 4.30 -0.60
C PRO A 64 6.04 4.35 -0.78
N GLY A 65 5.27 3.99 0.24
CA GLY A 65 3.82 3.92 0.11
C GLY A 65 3.06 4.19 1.40
N MET A 66 1.75 4.30 1.25
CA MET A 66 0.77 4.49 2.32
C MET A 66 -0.58 3.97 1.87
N GLU A 67 -1.33 3.30 2.75
CA GLU A 67 -2.75 3.05 2.54
C GLU A 67 -3.56 4.17 3.20
N VAL A 68 -4.12 5.07 2.38
CA VAL A 68 -4.94 6.18 2.86
C VAL A 68 -6.38 5.73 2.97
N ASN A 69 -7.04 6.04 4.08
CA ASN A 69 -8.47 5.87 4.24
C ASN A 69 -9.17 7.19 3.91
N SER A 70 -9.91 7.25 2.79
CA SER A 70 -10.61 8.46 2.35
C SER A 70 -11.78 8.84 3.27
N ARG A 71 -12.35 10.03 3.06
CA ARG A 71 -13.58 10.45 3.75
C ARG A 71 -14.76 9.50 3.51
N GLU A 72 -14.81 8.87 2.36
CA GLU A 72 -15.81 7.86 1.99
C GLU A 72 -15.50 6.47 2.58
N GLU A 73 -14.43 6.35 3.37
CA GLU A 73 -13.92 5.09 3.92
C GLU A 73 -13.49 4.08 2.83
N VAL A 74 -13.00 4.57 1.69
CA VAL A 74 -12.32 3.76 0.68
C VAL A 74 -10.83 3.75 0.99
N HIS A 75 -10.24 2.58 1.05
CA HIS A 75 -8.79 2.42 1.14
C HIS A 75 -8.13 2.63 -0.23
N LEU A 76 -7.10 3.46 -0.25
CA LEU A 76 -6.36 3.86 -1.44
C LEU A 76 -4.86 3.71 -1.19
N LEU A 77 -4.18 2.86 -1.94
CA LEU A 77 -2.73 2.80 -1.92
C LEU A 77 -2.18 4.02 -2.67
N ALA A 78 -1.40 4.82 -1.96
CA ALA A 78 -0.61 5.92 -2.49
C ALA A 78 0.84 5.43 -2.61
N LEU A 79 1.32 5.20 -3.83
CA LEU A 79 2.64 4.62 -4.10
C LEU A 79 3.51 5.64 -4.82
N PHE A 80 4.76 5.77 -4.41
CA PHE A 80 5.68 6.76 -4.96
C PHE A 80 7.00 6.11 -5.39
N SER A 81 7.69 6.75 -6.35
CA SER A 81 9.04 6.34 -6.74
C SER A 81 10.08 6.86 -5.76
N GLU A 82 9.83 8.05 -5.18
CA GLU A 82 10.77 8.77 -4.34
C GLU A 82 10.21 8.96 -2.94
N LEU A 83 11.08 8.84 -1.95
CA LEU A 83 10.71 8.97 -0.53
C LEU A 83 10.23 10.40 -0.20
N GLU A 84 10.86 11.40 -0.80
CA GLU A 84 10.51 12.82 -0.60
C GLU A 84 9.06 13.12 -1.00
N ALA A 85 8.56 12.47 -2.07
CA ALA A 85 7.18 12.63 -2.50
C ALA A 85 6.19 12.01 -1.48
N LEU A 86 6.55 10.86 -0.88
CA LEU A 86 5.77 10.26 0.20
C LEU A 86 5.81 11.12 1.48
N GLU A 87 6.96 11.71 1.82
CA GLU A 87 7.10 12.60 2.99
C GLU A 87 6.24 13.86 2.85
N ASP A 88 6.24 14.48 1.66
CA ASP A 88 5.36 15.62 1.36
C ASP A 88 3.88 15.22 1.42
N PHE A 89 3.54 14.05 0.91
CA PHE A 89 2.18 13.51 1.01
C PHE A 89 1.80 13.18 2.46
N GLN A 90 2.72 12.66 3.29
CA GLN A 90 2.50 12.45 4.73
C GLN A 90 2.15 13.75 5.46
N ALA A 91 2.83 14.85 5.13
CA ALA A 91 2.53 16.15 5.74
C ALA A 91 1.09 16.61 5.41
N LEU A 92 0.61 16.39 4.19
CA LEU A 92 -0.78 16.61 3.82
C LEU A 92 -1.71 15.73 4.66
N ILE A 93 -1.46 14.42 4.71
CA ILE A 93 -2.32 13.47 5.44
C ILE A 93 -2.38 13.82 6.93
N ASP A 94 -1.26 14.19 7.55
CA ASP A 94 -1.21 14.62 8.94
C ASP A 94 -2.08 15.86 9.22
N SER A 95 -2.20 16.76 8.25
CA SER A 95 -3.01 17.99 8.36
C SER A 95 -4.53 17.74 8.27
N VAL A 96 -4.95 16.59 7.73
CA VAL A 96 -6.35 16.25 7.44
C VAL A 96 -6.85 15.04 8.22
N LEU A 97 -6.01 14.47 9.08
CA LEU A 97 -6.42 13.42 10.03
C LEU A 97 -7.43 13.97 11.05
N PRO A 98 -8.36 13.14 11.56
CA PRO A 98 -9.19 13.49 12.70
C PRO A 98 -8.35 13.86 13.93
N VAL A 99 -8.79 14.88 14.65
CA VAL A 99 -8.16 15.26 15.92
C VAL A 99 -8.52 14.23 16.99
N GLY A 100 -7.52 13.77 17.73
CA GLY A 100 -7.68 12.80 18.81
C GLY A 100 -6.50 11.85 18.93
N GLU A 101 -6.57 11.02 19.96
CA GLU A 101 -5.55 9.98 20.23
C GLU A 101 -6.10 8.60 19.86
N ASN A 102 -5.21 7.74 19.36
CA ASN A 102 -5.54 6.37 19.01
C ASN A 102 -6.02 5.60 20.24
N PRO A 103 -7.27 5.12 20.28
CA PRO A 103 -7.76 4.31 21.40
C PRO A 103 -7.15 2.90 21.31
N THR A 104 -5.96 2.72 21.84
CA THR A 104 -5.17 1.46 21.76
C THR A 104 -5.89 0.22 22.28
N GLY A 105 -6.83 0.40 23.23
CA GLY A 105 -7.70 -0.69 23.70
C GLY A 105 -8.72 -1.17 22.66
N PHE A 106 -8.97 -0.39 21.60
CA PHE A 106 -9.90 -0.72 20.53
C PHE A 106 -9.20 -1.10 19.22
N PHE A 107 -8.25 -0.27 18.75
CA PHE A 107 -7.54 -0.51 17.49
C PHE A 107 -6.23 -1.30 17.68
N GLY A 108 -5.58 -1.20 18.83
CA GLY A 108 -4.23 -1.68 19.06
C GLY A 108 -3.19 -0.54 19.05
N PRO A 109 -1.95 -0.79 19.45
CA PRO A 109 -0.87 0.19 19.40
C PRO A 109 -0.36 0.37 17.97
N GLN A 110 0.22 1.54 17.70
CA GLN A 110 0.90 1.90 16.45
C GLN A 110 2.39 2.08 16.75
N VAL A 111 3.14 0.98 16.61
CA VAL A 111 4.53 0.91 17.06
C VAL A 111 5.48 1.39 15.98
N ILE A 112 6.42 2.27 16.33
CA ILE A 112 7.48 2.75 15.44
C ILE A 112 8.80 2.08 15.79
N TYR A 113 9.39 1.41 14.80
CA TYR A 113 10.69 0.73 14.86
C TYR A 113 11.76 1.51 14.10
N ASP A 114 13.00 1.43 14.55
CA ASP A 114 14.18 1.86 13.81
C ASP A 114 14.76 0.74 12.92
N GLU A 115 15.92 1.01 12.30
CA GLU A 115 16.65 0.07 11.44
C GLU A 115 17.22 -1.15 12.18
N ARG A 116 17.24 -1.15 13.50
CA ARG A 116 17.73 -2.25 14.36
C ARG A 116 16.60 -3.11 14.88
N ASP A 117 15.37 -2.88 14.43
CA ASP A 117 14.17 -3.48 14.97
C ASP A 117 13.93 -3.13 16.47
N GLU A 118 14.41 -1.94 16.92
CA GLU A 118 14.16 -1.41 18.27
C GLU A 118 12.97 -0.44 18.25
N ILE A 119 12.10 -0.53 19.26
CA ILE A 119 10.97 0.39 19.41
C ILE A 119 11.49 1.76 19.81
N VAL A 120 11.22 2.79 19.00
CA VAL A 120 11.66 4.16 19.27
C VAL A 120 10.51 5.08 19.66
N ALA A 121 9.26 4.76 19.28
CA ALA A 121 8.09 5.57 19.62
C ALA A 121 6.79 4.77 19.45
N MET A 122 5.69 5.37 19.90
CA MET A 122 4.30 5.00 19.52
C MET A 122 3.69 6.19 18.80
N ASP A 123 3.00 5.95 17.67
CA ASP A 123 2.18 6.99 17.04
C ASP A 123 0.80 7.00 17.71
N GLU A 124 0.45 8.10 18.35
CA GLU A 124 -0.80 8.26 19.08
C GLU A 124 -1.92 8.87 18.22
N ARG A 125 -1.64 9.20 16.94
CA ARG A 125 -2.62 9.82 16.04
C ARG A 125 -3.67 8.79 15.56
N MET A 126 -4.81 9.30 15.11
CA MET A 126 -5.95 8.49 14.65
C MET A 126 -5.73 7.89 13.25
N ARG A 127 -4.63 7.13 13.05
CA ARG A 127 -4.21 6.58 11.76
C ARG A 127 -5.23 5.61 11.14
N GLN A 128 -6.01 4.91 11.95
CA GLN A 128 -7.03 3.95 11.48
C GLN A 128 -8.31 4.63 10.94
N MET A 129 -8.45 5.95 11.11
CA MET A 129 -9.66 6.66 10.73
C MET A 129 -9.55 7.28 9.34
N GLY A 130 -10.70 7.49 8.69
CA GLY A 130 -10.77 8.22 7.43
C GLY A 130 -10.31 9.68 7.59
N VAL A 131 -9.50 10.15 6.63
CA VAL A 131 -9.11 11.56 6.54
C VAL A 131 -10.28 12.42 6.06
N SER A 132 -10.20 13.75 6.23
CA SER A 132 -11.29 14.65 5.79
C SER A 132 -11.35 14.88 4.27
N LEU A 133 -10.37 14.40 3.49
CA LEU A 133 -10.33 14.50 2.03
C LEU A 133 -11.13 13.38 1.35
N GLY A 134 -11.85 13.75 0.28
CA GLY A 134 -12.52 12.79 -0.58
C GLY A 134 -11.56 12.01 -1.47
N LEU A 135 -12.03 10.85 -1.96
CA LEU A 135 -11.24 9.94 -2.78
C LEU A 135 -10.68 10.61 -4.05
N ASP A 136 -11.49 11.42 -4.73
CA ASP A 136 -11.10 12.18 -5.93
C ASP A 136 -9.95 13.15 -5.65
N VAL A 137 -10.03 13.90 -4.55
CA VAL A 137 -8.97 14.83 -4.14
C VAL A 137 -7.69 14.06 -3.80
N LEU A 138 -7.79 12.94 -3.06
CA LEU A 138 -6.62 12.11 -2.74
C LEU A 138 -5.92 11.59 -4.00
N VAL A 139 -6.69 11.16 -5.01
CA VAL A 139 -6.12 10.71 -6.30
C VAL A 139 -5.38 11.85 -7.00
N GLU A 140 -5.94 13.06 -7.02
CA GLU A 140 -5.29 14.24 -7.58
C GLU A 140 -4.01 14.60 -6.83
N GLU A 141 -4.02 14.58 -5.50
CA GLU A 141 -2.86 14.88 -4.65
C GLU A 141 -1.72 13.86 -4.82
N ILE A 142 -2.05 12.56 -4.94
CA ILE A 142 -1.07 11.50 -5.22
C ILE A 142 -0.46 11.72 -6.60
N ARG A 143 -1.28 11.90 -7.63
CA ARG A 143 -0.82 12.09 -9.01
C ARG A 143 -0.04 13.38 -9.19
N GLY A 144 -0.45 14.45 -8.53
CA GLY A 144 0.25 15.75 -8.56
C GLY A 144 1.69 15.67 -8.02
N ARG A 145 1.97 14.69 -7.17
CA ARG A 145 3.31 14.34 -6.63
C ARG A 145 4.04 13.27 -7.45
N GLY A 146 3.54 12.92 -8.64
CA GLY A 146 4.12 11.86 -9.47
C GLY A 146 3.87 10.44 -8.95
N GLY A 147 2.95 10.27 -8.00
CA GLY A 147 2.59 8.98 -7.43
C GLY A 147 1.54 8.21 -8.23
N TYR A 148 1.31 6.99 -7.81
CA TYR A 148 0.36 6.03 -8.38
C TYR A 148 -0.76 5.77 -7.37
N ALA A 149 -1.98 6.13 -7.73
CA ALA A 149 -3.18 5.88 -6.91
C ALA A 149 -3.79 4.54 -7.29
N VAL A 150 -3.87 3.60 -6.35
CA VAL A 150 -4.39 2.25 -6.55
C VAL A 150 -5.45 1.94 -5.48
N PRO A 151 -6.75 1.98 -5.79
CA PRO A 151 -7.78 1.55 -4.85
C PRO A 151 -7.54 0.11 -4.39
N ALA A 152 -7.53 -0.08 -3.06
CA ALA A 152 -7.22 -1.34 -2.43
C ALA A 152 -8.43 -2.29 -2.43
N HIS A 153 -8.15 -3.59 -2.58
CA HIS A 153 -9.12 -4.71 -2.44
C HIS A 153 -10.55 -4.37 -2.89
N VAL A 154 -10.69 -3.87 -4.13
CA VAL A 154 -11.87 -3.15 -4.67
C VAL A 154 -13.23 -3.84 -4.52
N TYR A 155 -13.28 -5.16 -4.33
CA TYR A 155 -14.51 -5.94 -4.11
C TYR A 155 -14.69 -6.45 -2.68
N ARG A 156 -13.86 -5.98 -1.75
CA ARG A 156 -14.02 -6.32 -0.33
C ARG A 156 -15.33 -5.74 0.21
N SER A 157 -15.97 -6.41 1.18
CA SER A 157 -17.24 -5.98 1.76
C SER A 157 -17.15 -4.75 2.65
N ARG A 158 -15.96 -4.25 2.94
CA ARG A 158 -15.67 -3.05 3.72
C ARG A 158 -14.49 -2.30 3.12
N ASN A 159 -14.48 -0.98 3.27
CA ASN A 159 -13.38 -0.09 2.91
C ASN A 159 -12.90 -0.24 1.45
N SER A 160 -13.80 -0.56 0.54
CA SER A 160 -13.52 -0.73 -0.88
C SER A 160 -14.38 0.19 -1.75
N LEU A 161 -14.01 0.37 -3.01
CA LEU A 161 -14.83 1.13 -3.97
C LEU A 161 -16.27 0.62 -4.02
N THR A 162 -16.45 -0.68 -4.18
CA THR A 162 -17.79 -1.25 -4.35
C THR A 162 -18.61 -1.26 -3.07
N SER A 163 -17.99 -1.41 -1.90
CA SER A 163 -18.71 -1.37 -0.62
C SER A 163 -19.13 0.03 -0.21
N GLN A 164 -18.35 1.05 -0.55
CA GLN A 164 -18.59 2.43 -0.15
C GLN A 164 -19.33 3.25 -1.21
N LEU A 165 -18.98 3.08 -2.48
CA LEU A 165 -19.56 3.83 -3.58
C LEU A 165 -20.63 3.04 -4.36
N GLY A 166 -20.64 1.71 -4.27
CA GLY A 166 -21.52 0.82 -5.03
C GLY A 166 -21.02 0.54 -6.46
N PHE A 167 -19.97 1.19 -6.93
CA PHE A 167 -19.42 1.03 -8.29
C PHE A 167 -17.93 1.38 -8.31
N VAL A 168 -17.26 1.08 -9.43
CA VAL A 168 -15.89 1.53 -9.72
C VAL A 168 -15.98 2.74 -10.66
N PRO A 169 -15.51 3.94 -10.25
CA PRO A 169 -15.55 5.12 -11.10
C PRO A 169 -14.71 4.95 -12.37
N GLU A 170 -15.26 5.36 -13.51
CA GLU A 170 -14.54 5.40 -14.78
C GLU A 170 -13.67 6.67 -14.87
N ALA A 171 -12.52 6.58 -15.55
CA ALA A 171 -11.61 7.72 -15.79
C ALA A 171 -11.20 8.50 -14.54
N ALA A 172 -11.21 7.85 -13.35
CA ALA A 172 -10.87 8.47 -12.08
C ALA A 172 -9.36 8.67 -11.84
N GLY A 173 -8.52 8.32 -12.81
CA GLY A 173 -7.06 8.52 -12.72
C GLY A 173 -6.32 7.46 -11.89
N TYR A 174 -6.94 6.32 -11.61
CA TYR A 174 -6.27 5.20 -10.97
C TYR A 174 -5.19 4.60 -11.88
N ALA A 175 -4.05 4.24 -11.28
CA ALA A 175 -2.96 3.57 -12.00
C ALA A 175 -3.24 2.07 -12.19
N ALA A 176 -3.93 1.46 -11.24
CA ALA A 176 -4.39 0.08 -11.24
C ALA A 176 -5.56 -0.09 -10.25
N LEU A 177 -6.15 -1.28 -10.20
CA LEU A 177 -7.07 -1.71 -9.14
C LEU A 177 -6.45 -2.89 -8.41
N ASP A 178 -6.38 -2.83 -7.09
CA ASP A 178 -5.92 -3.95 -6.28
C ASP A 178 -7.08 -4.87 -5.90
N PHE A 179 -6.85 -6.18 -5.98
CA PHE A 179 -7.83 -7.22 -5.64
C PHE A 179 -7.29 -8.12 -4.54
N ALA A 180 -8.09 -8.34 -3.51
CA ALA A 180 -7.74 -9.30 -2.47
C ALA A 180 -7.45 -10.69 -3.05
N ALA A 181 -6.51 -11.43 -2.46
CA ALA A 181 -6.06 -12.74 -2.91
C ALA A 181 -7.20 -13.75 -3.18
N ARG A 182 -8.29 -13.68 -2.41
CA ARG A 182 -9.47 -14.53 -2.60
C ARG A 182 -10.17 -14.20 -3.93
N THR A 183 -10.45 -12.91 -4.16
CA THR A 183 -11.09 -12.42 -5.40
C THR A 183 -10.20 -12.71 -6.60
N TRP A 184 -8.90 -12.43 -6.49
CA TRP A 184 -7.93 -12.72 -7.54
C TRP A 184 -7.99 -14.16 -8.04
N ARG A 185 -8.04 -15.10 -7.12
CA ARG A 185 -8.13 -16.53 -7.46
C ARG A 185 -9.51 -16.93 -7.99
N SER A 186 -10.61 -16.44 -7.37
CA SER A 186 -11.97 -16.84 -7.77
C SER A 186 -12.35 -16.30 -9.14
N GLU A 187 -11.89 -15.11 -9.50
CA GLU A 187 -12.13 -14.47 -10.79
C GLU A 187 -11.09 -14.86 -11.87
N GLY A 188 -10.03 -15.60 -11.49
CA GLY A 188 -8.97 -15.99 -12.42
C GLY A 188 -8.20 -14.81 -13.02
N LEU A 189 -7.99 -13.73 -12.23
CA LEU A 189 -7.36 -12.51 -12.71
C LEU A 189 -5.87 -12.68 -12.96
N ALA A 190 -5.33 -11.88 -13.88
CA ALA A 190 -3.91 -11.79 -14.17
C ALA A 190 -3.40 -10.34 -14.05
N ALA A 191 -2.11 -10.18 -13.73
CA ALA A 191 -1.49 -8.86 -13.58
C ALA A 191 -1.62 -8.05 -14.87
N GLY A 192 -2.11 -6.82 -14.76
CA GLY A 192 -2.36 -5.93 -15.89
C GLY A 192 -3.63 -6.21 -16.69
N GLN A 193 -4.34 -7.32 -16.44
CA GLN A 193 -5.65 -7.58 -17.06
C GLN A 193 -6.59 -6.40 -16.81
N ARG A 194 -7.33 -5.97 -17.84
CA ARG A 194 -8.26 -4.85 -17.70
C ARG A 194 -9.53 -5.24 -16.97
N VAL A 195 -9.81 -4.58 -15.85
CA VAL A 195 -11.05 -4.67 -15.10
C VAL A 195 -11.59 -3.25 -14.91
N HIS A 196 -12.81 -2.97 -15.32
CA HIS A 196 -13.37 -1.60 -15.37
C HIS A 196 -12.47 -0.59 -16.10
N GLY A 197 -11.71 -1.03 -17.10
CA GLY A 197 -10.79 -0.18 -17.86
C GLY A 197 -9.41 0.06 -17.23
N TYR A 198 -9.16 -0.43 -16.00
CA TYR A 198 -7.89 -0.30 -15.28
C TYR A 198 -7.11 -1.62 -15.23
N PRO A 199 -5.77 -1.57 -15.17
CA PRO A 199 -4.96 -2.77 -14.91
C PRO A 199 -5.31 -3.40 -13.55
N ALA A 200 -5.45 -4.71 -13.49
CA ALA A 200 -5.63 -5.43 -12.24
C ALA A 200 -4.29 -5.77 -11.60
N THR A 201 -4.22 -5.61 -10.29
CA THR A 201 -3.12 -6.05 -9.42
C THR A 201 -3.67 -6.81 -8.23
N THR A 202 -2.78 -7.44 -7.47
CA THR A 202 -3.11 -8.04 -6.17
C THR A 202 -1.90 -7.91 -5.25
N GLY A 203 -2.15 -7.77 -3.96
CA GLY A 203 -1.15 -7.75 -2.91
C GLY A 203 -1.50 -8.73 -1.80
N SER A 204 -0.60 -8.90 -0.84
CA SER A 204 -0.83 -9.79 0.31
C SER A 204 -1.81 -9.21 1.32
N ASP A 205 -1.88 -7.87 1.41
CA ASP A 205 -2.58 -7.17 2.52
C ASP A 205 -2.13 -7.76 3.86
N SER A 206 -0.79 -7.95 3.99
CA SER A 206 -0.20 -8.73 5.07
C SER A 206 -0.28 -7.98 6.40
N HIS A 207 -0.81 -8.67 7.39
CA HIS A 207 -0.94 -8.22 8.77
C HIS A 207 -0.12 -9.08 9.75
N PHE A 208 0.47 -10.17 9.24
CA PHE A 208 1.36 -11.09 9.95
C PHE A 208 2.60 -11.39 9.12
N LEU A 209 3.72 -11.71 9.78
CA LEU A 209 5.00 -11.93 9.09
C LEU A 209 4.94 -13.08 8.07
N GLU A 210 4.18 -14.12 8.34
CA GLU A 210 4.00 -15.26 7.44
C GLU A 210 3.22 -14.92 6.16
N ASP A 211 2.48 -13.81 6.14
CA ASP A 211 1.72 -13.38 4.96
C ASP A 211 2.56 -12.58 3.97
N VAL A 212 3.67 -11.98 4.40
CA VAL A 212 4.56 -11.19 3.55
C VAL A 212 5.11 -12.04 2.41
N GLY A 213 4.83 -11.62 1.17
CA GLY A 213 5.23 -12.34 -0.04
C GLY A 213 4.53 -13.69 -0.25
N ARG A 214 3.48 -14.01 0.51
CA ARG A 214 2.67 -15.21 0.31
C ARG A 214 1.72 -15.10 -0.89
N HIS A 215 1.35 -13.88 -1.20
CA HIS A 215 0.51 -13.54 -2.34
C HIS A 215 1.03 -12.26 -3.00
N PHE A 216 1.31 -12.34 -4.29
CA PHE A 216 1.91 -11.25 -5.06
C PHE A 216 1.51 -11.33 -6.53
N CYS A 217 1.71 -10.25 -7.25
CA CYS A 217 1.58 -10.21 -8.70
C CYS A 217 2.86 -10.68 -9.40
N THR A 218 2.69 -11.17 -10.63
CA THR A 218 3.82 -11.51 -11.51
C THR A 218 3.58 -10.95 -12.90
N ILE A 219 4.58 -10.25 -13.46
CA ILE A 219 4.62 -9.91 -14.88
C ILE A 219 5.70 -10.70 -15.60
N SER A 220 5.49 -10.99 -16.88
CA SER A 220 6.38 -11.88 -17.67
C SER A 220 7.71 -11.26 -18.08
N ARG A 221 7.91 -9.96 -17.88
CA ARG A 221 9.16 -9.25 -18.19
C ARG A 221 9.90 -8.81 -16.92
N SER A 222 11.21 -8.60 -17.03
CA SER A 222 12.03 -7.99 -16.00
C SER A 222 11.93 -6.48 -16.11
N VAL A 223 11.76 -5.80 -14.98
CA VAL A 223 11.77 -4.35 -14.85
C VAL A 223 12.65 -3.95 -13.68
N GLY A 224 13.27 -2.78 -13.76
CA GLY A 224 14.20 -2.27 -12.75
C GLY A 224 13.66 -1.09 -11.96
N THR A 225 12.54 -0.50 -12.38
CA THR A 225 11.96 0.68 -11.72
C THR A 225 10.45 0.56 -11.56
N VAL A 226 9.88 1.28 -10.60
CA VAL A 226 8.43 1.34 -10.41
C VAL A 226 7.71 1.93 -11.63
N HIS A 227 8.34 2.89 -12.31
CA HIS A 227 7.78 3.48 -13.53
C HIS A 227 7.65 2.45 -14.65
N GLU A 228 8.69 1.64 -14.87
CA GLU A 228 8.65 0.53 -15.83
C GLU A 228 7.60 -0.53 -15.43
N LEU A 229 7.43 -0.77 -14.12
CA LEU A 229 6.45 -1.73 -13.62
C LEU A 229 5.01 -1.27 -13.93
N PHE A 230 4.65 -0.04 -13.62
CA PHE A 230 3.33 0.52 -13.98
C PHE A 230 3.15 0.66 -15.49
N GLY A 231 4.21 1.01 -16.24
CA GLY A 231 4.21 0.98 -17.70
C GLY A 231 3.88 -0.41 -18.25
N ALA A 232 4.51 -1.45 -17.68
CA ALA A 232 4.25 -2.84 -18.04
C ALA A 232 2.82 -3.29 -17.78
N LEU A 233 2.25 -2.88 -16.64
CA LEU A 233 0.84 -3.17 -16.30
C LEU A 233 -0.13 -2.47 -17.27
N ALA A 234 0.19 -1.26 -17.68
CA ALA A 234 -0.65 -0.48 -18.61
C ALA A 234 -0.64 -1.04 -20.05
N GLU A 235 0.43 -1.72 -20.47
CA GLU A 235 0.60 -2.28 -21.82
C GLU A 235 -0.09 -3.65 -22.02
N VAL A 236 -0.55 -4.31 -20.97
CA VAL A 236 -1.31 -5.57 -21.12
C VAL A 236 -2.56 -5.31 -21.94
N ALA A 237 -2.69 -5.97 -23.09
CA ALA A 237 -3.83 -5.83 -23.97
C ALA A 237 -5.12 -6.29 -23.26
N PRO A 238 -6.28 -5.69 -23.61
CA PRO A 238 -7.57 -6.06 -23.06
C PRO A 238 -7.97 -7.49 -23.40
#